data_c9845d27fb4adf0b205b844059062cb5
#
_entry.id   c9845d27fb4adf0b205b844059062cb5
#
_cell.length_a   1.000
_cell.length_b   1.000
_cell.length_c   1.000
_cell.angle_alpha   90.00
_cell.angle_beta   90.00
_cell.angle_gamma   90.00
#
_symmetry.space_group_name_H-M   'P 1'
#
loop_
_entity.id
_entity.type
_entity.pdbx_description
1 polymer ?
#
loop_
_entity_poly.entity_id
_entity_poly.type
_entity_poly.pdbx_seq_one_letter_code
_entity_poly.pdbx_strand_id
1 'polypeptide(L)'
;MVFKFPLRQTQGFIENILEMLGQKNLQCPDYTLLSKRLSQLGFDTPKFKRDESIDKDIVAIAIDSTGLKRFGKDEWHQEKHKINAKRSWRKAHFAVKLNHIIESAVLTHKDVMDDQVVEAICTQITEPVSHITADKMYDTDAVFQTLDAHFPNADMVIPPKDNTFADECHQPKRMSNLVAYMALGVAKWQKLKHYGWRNVSEIAMQRYKKIIGPKLHSRKFSNQQQEILIGCSILNRFTHLGMPKSYRVA
;
A
#
# COMPACT_ATOMS: atom_id res chain seq x y z
N MET A 1 1.74 16.84 3.47
CA MET A 1 1.20 15.57 3.97
C MET A 1 1.55 15.34 5.45
N VAL A 2 2.82 15.22 5.83
CA VAL A 2 3.23 14.91 7.21
C VAL A 2 2.70 15.92 8.22
N PHE A 3 2.89 17.22 7.99
CA PHE A 3 2.41 18.28 8.88
C PHE A 3 0.94 18.63 8.70
N LYS A 4 0.24 18.00 7.74
CA LYS A 4 -1.19 18.22 7.45
C LYS A 4 -1.59 19.68 7.17
N PHE A 5 -0.63 20.52 6.77
CA PHE A 5 -0.90 21.89 6.40
C PHE A 5 -1.63 21.97 5.06
N PRO A 6 -2.62 22.88 4.91
CA PRO A 6 -3.10 23.33 3.62
C PRO A 6 -1.96 23.85 2.76
N LEU A 7 -2.07 23.73 1.42
CA LEU A 7 -0.98 24.09 0.50
C LEU A 7 -0.45 25.52 0.70
N ARG A 8 -1.33 26.49 0.98
CA ARG A 8 -0.93 27.88 1.28
C ARG A 8 -0.07 27.97 2.54
N GLN A 9 -0.47 27.28 3.62
CA GLN A 9 0.34 27.23 4.84
C GLN A 9 1.65 26.47 4.65
N THR A 10 1.64 25.43 3.80
CA THR A 10 2.85 24.70 3.43
C THR A 10 3.84 25.61 2.73
N GLN A 11 3.39 26.47 1.81
CA GLN A 11 4.24 27.45 1.14
C GLN A 11 4.91 28.38 2.16
N GLY A 12 4.13 29.06 3.00
CA GLY A 12 4.70 29.97 4.01
C GLY A 12 5.65 29.25 5.00
N PHE A 13 5.35 27.99 5.37
CA PHE A 13 6.24 27.20 6.21
C PHE A 13 7.59 26.91 5.52
N ILE A 14 7.58 26.57 4.23
CA ILE A 14 8.81 26.33 3.46
C ILE A 14 9.59 27.63 3.28
N GLU A 15 8.93 28.75 2.99
CA GLU A 15 9.55 30.08 2.88
C GLU A 15 10.29 30.45 4.16
N ASN A 16 9.65 30.29 5.32
CA ASN A 16 10.29 30.52 6.62
C ASN A 16 11.52 29.59 6.86
N ILE A 17 11.41 28.30 6.48
CA ILE A 17 12.56 27.38 6.60
C ILE A 17 13.73 27.84 5.70
N LEU A 18 13.45 28.23 4.47
CA LEU A 18 14.48 28.71 3.54
C LEU A 18 15.17 29.96 4.07
N GLU A 19 14.39 30.88 4.66
CA GLU A 19 14.92 32.08 5.32
C GLU A 19 15.82 31.73 6.50
N MET A 20 15.37 30.85 7.41
CA MET A 20 16.15 30.38 8.57
C MET A 20 17.46 29.69 8.17
N LEU A 21 17.46 28.97 7.04
CA LEU A 21 18.64 28.32 6.49
C LEU A 21 19.55 29.26 5.66
N GLY A 22 19.18 30.54 5.54
CA GLY A 22 19.91 31.51 4.73
C GLY A 22 19.86 31.27 3.22
N GLN A 23 18.94 30.45 2.74
CA GLN A 23 18.82 30.04 1.33
C GLN A 23 18.05 31.07 0.51
N LYS A 24 18.59 32.28 0.39
CA LYS A 24 17.92 33.42 -0.30
C LYS A 24 17.72 33.22 -1.81
N ASN A 25 18.46 32.30 -2.42
CA ASN A 25 18.39 32.04 -3.87
C ASN A 25 17.33 31.00 -4.24
N LEU A 26 16.71 30.34 -3.26
CA LEU A 26 15.65 29.36 -3.48
C LEU A 26 14.29 30.00 -3.29
N GLN A 27 13.45 29.88 -4.31
CA GLN A 27 12.07 30.34 -4.25
C GLN A 27 11.12 29.15 -4.03
N CYS A 28 10.22 29.30 -3.07
CA CYS A 28 9.16 28.32 -2.88
C CYS A 28 8.13 28.45 -4.01
N PRO A 29 7.74 27.35 -4.68
CA PRO A 29 6.67 27.40 -5.68
C PRO A 29 5.34 27.85 -5.06
N ASP A 30 4.57 28.65 -5.80
CA ASP A 30 3.23 29.06 -5.41
C ASP A 30 2.32 27.82 -5.18
N TYR A 31 1.50 27.88 -4.15
CA TYR A 31 0.62 26.75 -3.76
C TYR A 31 -0.37 26.34 -4.86
N THR A 32 -0.79 27.27 -5.75
CA THR A 32 -1.67 26.95 -6.87
C THR A 32 -0.95 26.13 -7.94
N LEU A 33 0.35 26.40 -8.14
CA LEU A 33 1.21 25.65 -9.04
C LEU A 33 1.39 24.20 -8.55
N LEU A 34 1.58 24.00 -7.25
CA LEU A 34 1.68 22.65 -6.67
C LEU A 34 0.40 21.86 -6.91
N SER A 35 -0.77 22.47 -6.74
CA SER A 35 -2.06 21.83 -7.01
C SER A 35 -2.23 21.44 -8.47
N LYS A 36 -1.81 22.31 -9.41
CA LYS A 36 -1.87 22.03 -10.86
C LYS A 36 -0.90 20.93 -11.27
N ARG A 37 0.32 20.95 -10.74
CA ARG A 37 1.37 19.97 -11.07
C ARG A 37 1.11 18.58 -10.48
N LEU A 38 0.31 18.46 -9.43
CA LEU A 38 0.06 17.18 -8.77
C LEU A 38 -0.43 16.10 -9.76
N SER A 39 -1.34 16.45 -10.68
CA SER A 39 -1.82 15.52 -11.70
C SER A 39 -0.81 15.19 -12.80
N GLN A 40 0.27 15.97 -12.90
CA GLN A 40 1.31 15.85 -13.92
C GLN A 40 2.60 15.22 -13.37
N LEU A 41 2.65 14.87 -12.08
CA LEU A 41 3.86 14.31 -11.47
C LEU A 41 4.30 12.98 -12.10
N GLY A 42 3.37 12.24 -12.70
CA GLY A 42 3.67 11.00 -13.41
C GLY A 42 4.32 9.94 -12.53
N PHE A 43 4.01 9.90 -11.23
CA PHE A 43 4.42 8.79 -10.40
C PHE A 43 3.59 7.58 -10.81
N ASP A 44 4.26 6.50 -11.11
CA ASP A 44 3.74 5.18 -11.45
C ASP A 44 3.93 4.19 -10.30
N THR A 45 4.97 4.42 -9.48
CA THR A 45 5.32 3.60 -8.32
C THR A 45 5.71 4.47 -7.13
N PRO A 46 5.71 3.94 -5.90
CA PRO A 46 6.34 4.61 -4.76
C PRO A 46 7.84 4.78 -5.00
N LYS A 47 8.28 6.01 -5.24
CA LYS A 47 9.69 6.29 -5.56
C LYS A 47 10.57 6.23 -4.32
N PHE A 48 11.45 5.26 -4.29
CA PHE A 48 12.50 5.13 -3.29
C PHE A 48 13.68 4.36 -3.88
N LYS A 49 14.87 4.93 -3.82
CA LYS A 49 16.09 4.19 -4.17
C LYS A 49 16.48 3.32 -2.99
N ARG A 50 16.58 2.02 -3.22
CA ARG A 50 17.03 1.03 -2.24
C ARG A 50 18.51 1.28 -1.92
N ASP A 51 18.88 1.08 -0.65
CA ASP A 51 20.24 0.84 -0.25
C ASP A 51 20.56 -0.63 -0.55
N GLU A 52 21.52 -0.87 -1.46
CA GLU A 52 21.85 -2.22 -1.97
C GLU A 52 22.48 -3.13 -0.90
N SER A 53 22.66 -2.62 0.32
CA SER A 53 23.32 -3.34 1.42
C SER A 53 22.39 -4.27 2.23
N ILE A 54 21.09 -4.27 1.99
CA ILE A 54 20.14 -5.07 2.77
C ILE A 54 19.77 -6.36 2.01
N ASP A 55 20.15 -7.49 2.59
CA ASP A 55 19.88 -8.89 2.25
C ASP A 55 19.34 -9.20 0.85
N LYS A 56 20.24 -9.80 0.04
CA LYS A 56 19.96 -10.18 -1.35
C LYS A 56 19.15 -11.47 -1.51
N ASP A 57 18.92 -12.25 -0.45
CA ASP A 57 18.56 -13.66 -0.61
C ASP A 57 17.05 -13.99 -0.50
N ILE A 58 16.24 -13.19 0.16
CA ILE A 58 14.79 -13.45 0.26
C ILE A 58 13.99 -12.16 0.07
N VAL A 59 13.46 -11.95 -1.13
CA VAL A 59 12.50 -10.87 -1.35
C VAL A 59 11.10 -11.42 -1.11
N ALA A 60 10.60 -11.25 0.10
CA ALA A 60 9.24 -11.59 0.45
C ALA A 60 8.35 -10.33 0.45
N ILE A 61 7.16 -10.44 -0.11
CA ILE A 61 6.15 -9.39 -0.15
C ILE A 61 4.84 -9.84 0.50
N ALA A 62 4.17 -8.89 1.14
CA ALA A 62 2.80 -9.04 1.62
C ALA A 62 1.88 -8.10 0.84
N ILE A 63 0.80 -8.63 0.27
CA ILE A 63 -0.21 -7.87 -0.48
C ILE A 63 -1.47 -7.77 0.38
N ASP A 64 -2.01 -6.56 0.49
CA ASP A 64 -3.24 -6.33 1.24
C ASP A 64 -3.88 -4.98 0.83
N SER A 65 -5.15 -4.76 1.20
CA SER A 65 -5.89 -3.56 0.88
C SER A 65 -6.45 -2.86 2.12
N THR A 66 -6.65 -1.54 2.00
CA THR A 66 -7.23 -0.76 3.09
C THR A 66 -8.12 0.36 2.57
N GLY A 67 -9.19 0.68 3.32
CA GLY A 67 -10.07 1.80 3.01
C GLY A 67 -9.50 3.14 3.43
N LEU A 68 -9.57 4.13 2.52
CA LEU A 68 -9.26 5.53 2.78
C LEU A 68 -10.48 6.40 2.51
N LYS A 69 -10.83 7.28 3.44
CA LYS A 69 -11.95 8.22 3.30
C LYS A 69 -11.65 9.22 2.17
N ARG A 70 -12.67 9.65 1.43
CA ARG A 70 -12.52 10.76 0.48
C ARG A 70 -12.69 12.10 1.19
N PHE A 71 -12.01 13.13 0.65
CA PHE A 71 -12.34 14.51 0.97
C PHE A 71 -13.74 14.85 0.44
N GLY A 72 -14.60 15.43 1.26
CA GLY A 72 -15.92 15.87 0.81
C GLY A 72 -16.96 15.93 1.92
N LYS A 73 -18.16 16.36 1.55
CA LYS A 73 -19.29 16.80 2.36
C LYS A 73 -19.99 15.69 3.17
N ASP A 74 -19.36 14.51 3.33
CA ASP A 74 -20.11 13.28 3.52
C ASP A 74 -20.75 13.07 4.92
N GLU A 75 -20.17 13.59 6.00
CA GLU A 75 -20.76 13.35 7.34
C GLU A 75 -21.69 14.51 7.77
N TRP A 76 -21.22 15.73 7.74
CA TRP A 76 -22.01 16.89 8.18
C TRP A 76 -23.20 17.20 7.25
N HIS A 77 -23.04 17.08 5.93
CA HIS A 77 -24.14 17.30 4.97
C HIS A 77 -25.19 16.20 5.02
N GLN A 78 -24.80 14.97 5.34
CA GLN A 78 -25.72 13.84 5.51
C GLN A 78 -26.56 14.01 6.77
N GLU A 79 -25.92 14.40 7.88
CA GLU A 79 -26.61 14.67 9.14
C GLU A 79 -27.60 15.85 9.00
N LYS A 80 -27.16 16.93 8.36
CA LYS A 80 -27.98 18.15 8.21
C LYS A 80 -29.14 17.99 7.21
N HIS A 81 -28.98 17.18 6.16
CA HIS A 81 -29.95 17.06 5.09
C HIS A 81 -30.64 15.68 5.05
N LYS A 82 -30.42 14.83 6.06
CA LYS A 82 -30.99 13.46 6.14
C LYS A 82 -30.86 12.65 4.83
N ILE A 83 -29.83 12.94 4.04
CA ILE A 83 -29.57 12.24 2.78
C ILE A 83 -28.76 11.00 3.13
N ASN A 84 -29.33 9.81 2.88
CA ASN A 84 -28.64 8.52 2.96
C ASN A 84 -27.58 8.38 1.83
N ALA A 85 -26.63 9.30 1.74
CA ALA A 85 -25.54 9.18 0.80
C ALA A 85 -24.53 8.15 1.32
N LYS A 86 -24.33 7.07 0.57
CA LYS A 86 -23.36 6.03 0.91
C LYS A 86 -21.99 6.68 1.14
N ARG A 87 -21.39 6.38 2.29
CA ARG A 87 -20.01 6.82 2.62
C ARG A 87 -19.08 6.51 1.47
N SER A 88 -18.45 7.54 0.94
CA SER A 88 -17.58 7.43 -0.23
C SER A 88 -16.12 7.22 0.24
N TRP A 89 -15.56 6.07 -0.08
CA TRP A 89 -14.18 5.71 0.23
C TRP A 89 -13.48 5.12 -0.99
N ARG A 90 -12.18 5.00 -0.92
CA ARG A 90 -11.32 4.38 -1.92
C ARG A 90 -10.60 3.19 -1.29
N LYS A 91 -10.25 2.20 -2.09
CA LYS A 91 -9.33 1.14 -1.67
C LYS A 91 -7.91 1.51 -2.07
N ALA A 92 -7.00 1.43 -1.12
CA ALA A 92 -5.57 1.48 -1.37
C ALA A 92 -5.00 0.08 -1.19
N HIS A 93 -4.35 -0.44 -2.22
CA HIS A 93 -3.72 -1.74 -2.24
C HIS A 93 -2.22 -1.55 -2.18
N PHE A 94 -1.55 -2.25 -1.29
CA PHE A 94 -0.11 -2.16 -1.09
C PHE A 94 0.55 -3.52 -1.21
N ALA A 95 1.73 -3.55 -1.86
CA ALA A 95 2.67 -4.64 -1.74
C ALA A 95 3.87 -4.16 -0.91
N VAL A 96 4.13 -4.85 0.19
CA VAL A 96 5.08 -4.41 1.23
C VAL A 96 6.11 -5.50 1.46
N LYS A 97 7.39 -5.13 1.44
CA LYS A 97 8.52 -6.02 1.78
C LYS A 97 8.66 -6.21 3.29
N LEU A 98 9.35 -7.27 3.71
CA LEU A 98 9.61 -7.54 5.14
C LEU A 98 10.38 -6.42 5.84
N ASN A 99 11.18 -5.65 5.12
CA ASN A 99 11.86 -4.46 5.63
C ASN A 99 10.94 -3.21 5.70
N HIS A 100 9.63 -3.38 5.58
CA HIS A 100 8.61 -2.33 5.63
C HIS A 100 8.65 -1.32 4.47
N ILE A 101 9.35 -1.60 3.39
CA ILE A 101 9.30 -0.80 2.16
C ILE A 101 8.04 -1.14 1.37
N ILE A 102 7.31 -0.14 0.96
CA ILE A 102 6.13 -0.28 0.09
C ILE A 102 6.63 -0.24 -1.36
N GLU A 103 6.64 -1.39 -2.03
CA GLU A 103 7.12 -1.53 -3.41
C GLU A 103 6.07 -1.10 -4.43
N SER A 104 4.82 -1.43 -4.14
CA SER A 104 3.70 -1.12 -5.04
C SER A 104 2.55 -0.50 -4.26
N ALA A 105 1.88 0.46 -4.88
CA ALA A 105 0.68 1.07 -4.35
C ALA A 105 -0.32 1.41 -5.47
N VAL A 106 -1.52 0.91 -5.35
CA VAL A 106 -2.61 1.13 -6.32
C VAL A 106 -3.84 1.67 -5.59
N LEU A 107 -4.47 2.70 -6.14
CA LEU A 107 -5.73 3.23 -5.64
C LEU A 107 -6.86 2.86 -6.58
N THR A 108 -7.93 2.31 -6.02
CA THR A 108 -9.12 1.94 -6.79
C THR A 108 -10.40 2.55 -6.23
N HIS A 109 -11.47 2.45 -7.00
CA HIS A 109 -12.82 2.66 -6.50
C HIS A 109 -13.17 1.53 -5.52
N LYS A 110 -14.10 1.82 -4.61
CA LYS A 110 -14.53 0.87 -3.56
C LYS A 110 -15.10 -0.45 -4.11
N ASP A 111 -15.66 -0.40 -5.32
CA ASP A 111 -16.38 -1.51 -5.95
C ASP A 111 -15.43 -2.45 -6.73
N VAL A 112 -14.15 -2.10 -6.87
CA VAL A 112 -13.15 -2.95 -7.49
C VAL A 112 -12.75 -4.05 -6.51
N MET A 113 -12.77 -5.30 -6.95
CA MET A 113 -12.38 -6.44 -6.13
C MET A 113 -10.84 -6.51 -6.00
N ASP A 114 -10.36 -7.06 -4.89
CA ASP A 114 -8.92 -7.07 -4.59
C ASP A 114 -8.12 -7.95 -5.55
N ASP A 115 -8.72 -9.02 -6.06
CA ASP A 115 -8.13 -9.90 -7.08
C ASP A 115 -7.91 -9.21 -8.43
N GLN A 116 -8.74 -8.24 -8.79
CA GLN A 116 -8.63 -7.49 -10.06
C GLN A 116 -7.45 -6.52 -10.11
N VAL A 117 -6.78 -6.28 -8.99
CA VAL A 117 -5.71 -5.27 -8.87
C VAL A 117 -4.32 -5.91 -8.90
N VAL A 118 -4.24 -7.24 -8.80
CA VAL A 118 -2.97 -7.96 -8.64
C VAL A 118 -2.02 -7.69 -9.80
N GLU A 119 -2.50 -7.66 -11.04
CA GLU A 119 -1.69 -7.33 -12.23
C GLU A 119 -1.06 -5.93 -12.10
N ALA A 120 -1.85 -4.92 -11.72
CA ALA A 120 -1.36 -3.55 -11.56
C ALA A 120 -0.39 -3.40 -10.37
N ILE A 121 -0.45 -4.29 -9.39
CA ILE A 121 0.52 -4.38 -8.30
C ILE A 121 1.81 -5.00 -8.80
N CYS A 122 1.74 -6.14 -9.48
CA CYS A 122 2.90 -6.90 -9.95
C CYS A 122 3.75 -6.12 -10.94
N THR A 123 3.13 -5.39 -11.87
CA THR A 123 3.83 -4.56 -12.87
C THR A 123 4.70 -3.45 -12.27
N GLN A 124 4.44 -3.05 -11.03
CA GLN A 124 5.27 -2.06 -10.32
C GLN A 124 6.50 -2.68 -9.64
N ILE A 125 6.54 -4.02 -9.48
CA ILE A 125 7.59 -4.73 -8.76
C ILE A 125 8.61 -5.24 -9.77
N THR A 126 9.82 -4.69 -9.73
CA THR A 126 10.88 -5.01 -10.71
C THR A 126 11.89 -6.05 -10.20
N GLU A 127 11.88 -6.32 -8.90
CA GLU A 127 12.81 -7.28 -8.30
C GLU A 127 12.24 -8.70 -8.30
N PRO A 128 13.09 -9.72 -8.34
CA PRO A 128 12.66 -11.10 -8.20
C PRO A 128 12.07 -11.32 -6.80
N VAL A 129 10.87 -11.88 -6.74
CA VAL A 129 10.17 -12.21 -5.49
C VAL A 129 10.24 -13.70 -5.27
N SER A 130 10.60 -14.11 -4.05
CA SER A 130 10.69 -15.53 -3.66
C SER A 130 9.53 -15.99 -2.77
N HIS A 131 8.78 -15.05 -2.18
CA HIS A 131 7.69 -15.38 -1.27
C HIS A 131 6.61 -14.31 -1.30
N ILE A 132 5.35 -14.72 -1.45
CA ILE A 132 4.20 -13.82 -1.54
C ILE A 132 3.15 -14.26 -0.52
N THR A 133 2.73 -13.34 0.33
CA THR A 133 1.61 -13.55 1.26
C THR A 133 0.47 -12.61 0.96
N ALA A 134 -0.76 -13.10 1.01
CA ALA A 134 -1.97 -12.29 0.94
C ALA A 134 -3.09 -12.89 1.79
N ASP A 135 -4.20 -12.18 1.96
CA ASP A 135 -5.34 -12.73 2.68
C ASP A 135 -6.17 -13.70 1.80
N LYS A 136 -7.15 -14.38 2.42
CA LYS A 136 -8.01 -15.36 1.72
C LYS A 136 -8.87 -14.77 0.61
N MET A 137 -9.04 -13.43 0.55
CA MET A 137 -9.80 -12.80 -0.54
C MET A 137 -9.08 -12.91 -1.88
N TYR A 138 -7.74 -13.07 -1.85
CA TYR A 138 -6.90 -13.28 -3.02
C TYR A 138 -6.85 -14.75 -3.47
N ASP A 139 -7.53 -15.69 -2.80
CA ASP A 139 -7.55 -17.12 -3.21
C ASP A 139 -8.47 -17.33 -4.42
N THR A 140 -7.95 -17.07 -5.60
CA THR A 140 -8.59 -17.34 -6.91
C THR A 140 -7.55 -17.85 -7.91
N ASP A 141 -7.97 -18.66 -8.89
CA ASP A 141 -7.07 -19.14 -9.95
C ASP A 141 -6.45 -17.99 -10.73
N ALA A 142 -7.22 -16.93 -10.99
CA ALA A 142 -6.74 -15.74 -11.70
C ALA A 142 -5.59 -15.05 -10.96
N VAL A 143 -5.68 -14.92 -9.64
CA VAL A 143 -4.61 -14.34 -8.81
C VAL A 143 -3.35 -15.21 -8.85
N PHE A 144 -3.50 -16.52 -8.63
CA PHE A 144 -2.35 -17.42 -8.67
C PHE A 144 -1.71 -17.46 -10.06
N GLN A 145 -2.50 -17.42 -11.14
CA GLN A 145 -2.00 -17.34 -12.51
C GLN A 145 -1.22 -16.05 -12.75
N THR A 146 -1.75 -14.91 -12.34
CA THR A 146 -1.07 -13.60 -12.46
C THR A 146 0.23 -13.58 -11.68
N LEU A 147 0.21 -14.02 -10.43
CA LEU A 147 1.40 -14.07 -9.58
C LEU A 147 2.46 -15.04 -10.15
N ASP A 148 2.04 -16.18 -10.71
CA ASP A 148 2.95 -17.16 -11.32
C ASP A 148 3.60 -16.62 -12.60
N ALA A 149 2.86 -15.90 -13.40
CA ALA A 149 3.38 -15.26 -14.61
C ALA A 149 4.47 -14.22 -14.29
N HIS A 150 4.29 -13.42 -13.24
CA HIS A 150 5.26 -12.39 -12.82
C HIS A 150 6.40 -12.95 -11.96
N PHE A 151 6.11 -13.94 -11.11
CA PHE A 151 7.03 -14.48 -10.10
C PHE A 151 7.01 -16.01 -10.08
N PRO A 152 7.50 -16.67 -11.14
CA PRO A 152 7.38 -18.14 -11.30
C PRO A 152 8.07 -18.93 -10.19
N ASN A 153 9.10 -18.37 -9.56
CA ASN A 153 9.86 -19.00 -8.48
C ASN A 153 9.34 -18.66 -7.07
N ALA A 154 8.26 -17.86 -6.96
CA ALA A 154 7.73 -17.46 -5.66
C ALA A 154 6.87 -18.57 -5.03
N ASP A 155 7.05 -18.78 -3.71
CA ASP A 155 6.09 -19.53 -2.89
C ASP A 155 4.89 -18.60 -2.56
N MET A 156 3.69 -19.03 -2.95
CA MET A 156 2.46 -18.26 -2.79
C MET A 156 1.68 -18.77 -1.60
N VAL A 157 1.62 -17.97 -0.54
CA VAL A 157 1.04 -18.33 0.73
C VAL A 157 -0.23 -17.53 0.97
N ILE A 158 -1.32 -18.03 0.41
CA ILE A 158 -2.66 -17.43 0.46
C ILE A 158 -3.60 -18.47 1.09
N PRO A 159 -4.23 -18.17 2.24
CA PRO A 159 -5.16 -19.12 2.85
C PRO A 159 -6.33 -19.41 1.89
N PRO A 160 -6.77 -20.65 1.75
CA PRO A 160 -7.95 -20.96 0.95
C PRO A 160 -9.19 -20.28 1.52
N LYS A 161 -10.13 -19.91 0.65
CA LYS A 161 -11.48 -19.50 1.09
C LYS A 161 -12.19 -20.67 1.76
N ASP A 162 -13.11 -20.35 2.66
CA ASP A 162 -13.81 -21.37 3.49
C ASP A 162 -14.56 -22.43 2.64
N ASN A 163 -14.95 -22.08 1.41
CA ASN A 163 -15.69 -22.94 0.47
C ASN A 163 -14.83 -23.33 -0.76
N THR A 164 -13.52 -23.35 -0.65
CA THR A 164 -12.65 -23.78 -1.77
C THR A 164 -12.56 -25.30 -1.81
N PHE A 165 -12.99 -25.91 -2.90
CA PHE A 165 -12.87 -27.34 -3.16
C PHE A 165 -11.75 -27.62 -4.17
N ALA A 166 -11.19 -28.84 -4.12
CA ALA A 166 -10.06 -29.22 -4.96
C ALA A 166 -10.40 -29.23 -6.46
N ASP A 167 -11.62 -29.57 -6.83
CA ASP A 167 -12.12 -29.56 -8.21
C ASP A 167 -12.29 -28.14 -8.80
N GLU A 168 -12.31 -27.11 -7.95
CA GLU A 168 -12.34 -25.71 -8.37
C GLU A 168 -10.95 -25.09 -8.53
N CYS A 169 -9.89 -25.81 -8.19
CA CYS A 169 -8.51 -25.33 -8.27
C CYS A 169 -7.84 -25.83 -9.55
N HIS A 170 -7.81 -25.00 -10.59
CA HIS A 170 -7.21 -25.36 -11.87
C HIS A 170 -5.75 -24.91 -11.99
N GLN A 171 -5.33 -23.94 -11.18
CA GLN A 171 -3.97 -23.44 -11.15
C GLN A 171 -3.09 -24.32 -10.22
N PRO A 172 -1.96 -24.90 -10.73
CA PRO A 172 -1.18 -25.89 -9.99
C PRO A 172 -0.65 -25.41 -8.63
N LYS A 173 -0.17 -24.18 -8.52
CA LYS A 173 0.33 -23.63 -7.25
C LYS A 173 -0.80 -23.42 -6.24
N ARG A 174 -2.00 -23.02 -6.71
CA ARG A 174 -3.19 -22.90 -5.85
C ARG A 174 -3.60 -24.27 -5.30
N MET A 175 -3.66 -25.29 -6.16
CA MET A 175 -3.95 -26.66 -5.75
C MET A 175 -2.92 -27.17 -4.74
N SER A 176 -1.62 -26.98 -5.02
CA SER A 176 -0.54 -27.39 -4.10
C SER A 176 -0.66 -26.70 -2.74
N ASN A 177 -1.00 -25.41 -2.73
CA ASN A 177 -1.22 -24.65 -1.51
C ASN A 177 -2.44 -25.16 -0.71
N LEU A 178 -3.56 -25.47 -1.39
CA LEU A 178 -4.76 -26.06 -0.78
C LEU A 178 -4.47 -27.43 -0.16
N VAL A 179 -3.80 -28.32 -0.89
CA VAL A 179 -3.43 -29.66 -0.40
C VAL A 179 -2.53 -29.53 0.84
N ALA A 180 -1.53 -28.66 0.81
CA ALA A 180 -0.67 -28.43 1.96
C ALA A 180 -1.45 -27.86 3.16
N TYR A 181 -2.39 -26.94 2.93
CA TYR A 181 -3.23 -26.38 3.97
C TYR A 181 -4.12 -27.43 4.65
N MET A 182 -4.75 -28.31 3.85
CA MET A 182 -5.58 -29.39 4.36
C MET A 182 -4.77 -30.46 5.12
N ALA A 183 -3.62 -30.86 4.57
CA ALA A 183 -2.78 -31.92 5.16
C ALA A 183 -2.12 -31.48 6.48
N LEU A 184 -1.67 -30.23 6.59
CA LEU A 184 -0.96 -29.74 7.76
C LEU A 184 -1.89 -29.19 8.83
N GLY A 185 -3.08 -28.74 8.44
CA GLY A 185 -3.96 -27.93 9.26
C GLY A 185 -3.45 -26.50 9.45
N VAL A 186 -4.35 -25.59 9.81
CA VAL A 186 -4.14 -24.13 9.80
C VAL A 186 -2.87 -23.71 10.54
N ALA A 187 -2.72 -24.10 11.79
CA ALA A 187 -1.62 -23.63 12.66
C ALA A 187 -0.23 -24.08 12.15
N LYS A 188 -0.12 -25.33 11.72
CA LYS A 188 1.16 -25.86 11.18
C LYS A 188 1.48 -25.24 9.82
N TRP A 189 0.47 -25.11 8.94
CA TRP A 189 0.63 -24.47 7.64
C TRP A 189 1.10 -23.03 7.79
N GLN A 190 0.45 -22.22 8.64
CA GLN A 190 0.85 -20.84 8.89
C GLN A 190 2.29 -20.72 9.37
N LYS A 191 2.72 -21.60 10.26
CA LYS A 191 4.08 -21.60 10.80
C LYS A 191 5.11 -22.00 9.73
N LEU A 192 4.89 -23.12 9.03
CA LEU A 192 5.81 -23.65 8.03
C LEU A 192 5.92 -22.77 6.78
N LYS A 193 4.80 -22.16 6.38
CA LYS A 193 4.73 -21.29 5.22
C LYS A 193 5.01 -19.82 5.55
N HIS A 194 5.44 -19.49 6.75
CA HIS A 194 5.73 -18.14 7.20
C HIS A 194 4.60 -17.13 6.92
N TYR A 195 3.33 -17.57 7.00
CA TYR A 195 2.16 -16.71 6.76
C TYR A 195 2.14 -15.45 7.64
N GLY A 196 2.74 -15.51 8.82
CA GLY A 196 2.89 -14.36 9.72
C GLY A 196 3.61 -13.16 9.11
N TRP A 197 4.36 -13.35 8.02
CA TRP A 197 4.99 -12.24 7.28
C TRP A 197 3.95 -11.28 6.67
N ARG A 198 2.71 -11.72 6.48
CA ARG A 198 1.60 -10.85 6.07
C ARG A 198 1.42 -9.62 6.96
N ASN A 199 1.77 -9.73 8.24
CA ASN A 199 1.62 -8.65 9.21
C ASN A 199 2.36 -7.34 8.81
N VAL A 200 3.39 -7.41 7.96
CA VAL A 200 4.09 -6.19 7.50
C VAL A 200 3.18 -5.27 6.67
N SER A 201 2.20 -5.81 5.95
CA SER A 201 1.22 -5.00 5.21
C SER A 201 0.28 -4.27 6.15
N GLU A 202 -0.19 -4.92 7.22
CA GLU A 202 -1.03 -4.29 8.24
C GLU A 202 -0.29 -3.16 8.96
N ILE A 203 0.99 -3.39 9.31
CA ILE A 203 1.86 -2.36 9.90
C ILE A 203 2.03 -1.18 8.95
N ALA A 204 2.29 -1.41 7.67
CA ALA A 204 2.43 -0.35 6.68
C ALA A 204 1.15 0.47 6.53
N MET A 205 -0.02 -0.18 6.52
CA MET A 205 -1.33 0.48 6.48
C MET A 205 -1.60 1.32 7.72
N GLN A 206 -1.27 0.81 8.90
CA GLN A 206 -1.39 1.57 10.14
C GLN A 206 -0.46 2.79 10.14
N ARG A 207 0.79 2.63 9.70
CA ARG A 207 1.75 3.74 9.56
C ARG A 207 1.23 4.77 8.58
N TYR A 208 0.71 4.34 7.42
CA TYR A 208 0.11 5.25 6.45
C TYR A 208 -1.00 6.07 7.09
N LYS A 209 -1.98 5.44 7.73
CA LYS A 209 -3.10 6.12 8.37
C LYS A 209 -2.70 7.04 9.52
N LYS A 210 -1.67 6.69 10.29
CA LYS A 210 -1.19 7.52 11.42
C LYS A 210 -0.37 8.72 10.95
N ILE A 211 0.54 8.52 10.01
CA ILE A 211 1.53 9.54 9.59
C ILE A 211 0.96 10.41 8.46
N ILE A 212 0.51 9.79 7.38
CA ILE A 212 -0.04 10.52 6.23
C ILE A 212 -1.49 10.94 6.50
N GLY A 213 -2.32 9.98 6.92
CA GLY A 213 -3.70 10.20 7.29
C GLY A 213 -4.67 9.16 6.71
N PRO A 214 -5.84 8.96 7.35
CA PRO A 214 -6.85 8.02 6.89
C PRO A 214 -7.77 8.61 5.79
N LYS A 215 -7.50 9.84 5.34
CA LYS A 215 -8.35 10.60 4.43
C LYS A 215 -7.54 11.16 3.27
N LEU A 216 -8.08 11.02 2.06
CA LEU A 216 -7.55 11.65 0.85
C LEU A 216 -8.00 13.10 0.78
N HIS A 217 -7.09 14.00 0.46
CA HIS A 217 -7.34 15.44 0.39
C HIS A 217 -7.68 15.90 -1.03
N SER A 218 -7.19 15.23 -2.04
CA SER A 218 -7.43 15.55 -3.43
C SER A 218 -8.87 15.22 -3.86
N ARG A 219 -9.44 16.04 -4.76
CA ARG A 219 -10.80 15.86 -5.29
C ARG A 219 -10.83 14.96 -6.51
N LYS A 220 -9.90 15.16 -7.45
CA LYS A 220 -9.80 14.36 -8.69
C LYS A 220 -9.16 13.01 -8.39
N PHE A 221 -9.64 11.95 -9.05
CA PHE A 221 -9.13 10.59 -8.84
C PHE A 221 -7.65 10.47 -9.20
N SER A 222 -7.22 11.05 -10.32
CA SER A 222 -5.81 11.07 -10.72
C SER A 222 -4.90 11.71 -9.66
N ASN A 223 -5.36 12.80 -9.03
CA ASN A 223 -4.62 13.43 -7.95
C ASN A 223 -4.62 12.57 -6.67
N GLN A 224 -5.71 11.83 -6.41
CA GLN A 224 -5.77 10.88 -5.29
C GLN A 224 -4.77 9.73 -5.49
N GLN A 225 -4.59 9.25 -6.73
CA GLN A 225 -3.57 8.25 -7.05
C GLN A 225 -2.15 8.78 -6.77
N GLN A 226 -1.85 10.00 -7.21
CA GLN A 226 -0.56 10.64 -6.91
C GLN A 226 -0.37 10.89 -5.41
N GLU A 227 -1.43 11.24 -4.70
CA GLU A 227 -1.42 11.45 -3.25
C GLU A 227 -1.00 10.19 -2.49
N ILE A 228 -1.49 9.01 -2.90
CA ILE A 228 -1.09 7.73 -2.30
C ILE A 228 0.37 7.44 -2.59
N LEU A 229 0.81 7.56 -3.83
CA LEU A 229 2.19 7.26 -4.23
C LEU A 229 3.20 8.15 -3.51
N ILE A 230 2.89 9.44 -3.37
CA ILE A 230 3.69 10.38 -2.57
C ILE A 230 3.70 9.96 -1.09
N GLY A 231 2.53 9.60 -0.54
CA GLY A 231 2.42 9.14 0.84
C GLY A 231 3.27 7.90 1.12
N CYS A 232 3.24 6.92 0.22
CA CYS A 232 4.08 5.72 0.30
C CYS A 232 5.57 6.05 0.17
N SER A 233 5.94 6.95 -0.75
CA SER A 233 7.33 7.41 -0.92
C SER A 233 7.86 8.09 0.36
N ILE A 234 7.03 8.89 1.03
CA ILE A 234 7.37 9.50 2.32
C ILE A 234 7.61 8.43 3.39
N LEU A 235 6.73 7.42 3.48
CA LEU A 235 6.88 6.32 4.45
C LEU A 235 8.14 5.50 4.18
N ASN A 236 8.44 5.21 2.91
CA ASN A 236 9.67 4.54 2.49
C ASN A 236 10.89 5.35 2.93
N ARG A 237 10.86 6.69 2.74
CA ARG A 237 11.93 7.56 3.22
C ARG A 237 12.10 7.50 4.73
N PHE A 238 11.00 7.46 5.50
CA PHE A 238 11.08 7.30 6.96
C PHE A 238 11.65 5.94 7.37
N THR A 239 11.28 4.88 6.65
CA THR A 239 11.86 3.55 6.88
C THR A 239 13.37 3.55 6.66
N HIS A 240 13.85 4.23 5.61
CA HIS A 240 15.28 4.39 5.31
C HIS A 240 16.02 5.20 6.38
N LEU A 241 15.41 6.27 6.90
CA LEU A 241 16.01 7.09 7.96
C LEU A 241 16.11 6.36 9.31
N GLY A 242 15.48 5.22 9.43
CA GLY A 242 15.48 4.37 10.62
C GLY A 242 14.09 4.24 11.26
N MET A 243 13.77 3.02 11.67
CA MET A 243 12.54 2.75 12.42
C MET A 243 12.72 3.17 13.88
N PRO A 244 11.65 3.69 14.54
CA PRO A 244 11.71 4.00 15.96
C PRO A 244 12.11 2.77 16.78
N LYS A 245 13.10 2.91 17.63
CA LYS A 245 13.47 1.90 18.61
C LYS A 245 12.65 2.14 19.88
N SER A 246 11.76 1.21 20.21
CA SER A 246 10.96 1.27 21.43
C SER A 246 11.63 0.43 22.52
N TYR A 247 11.69 0.96 23.74
CA TYR A 247 12.08 0.22 24.94
C TYR A 247 11.04 0.43 26.03
N ARG A 248 10.90 -0.58 26.86
CA ARG A 248 9.98 -0.50 28.00
C ARG A 248 10.61 0.39 29.06
N VAL A 249 9.92 1.45 29.43
CA VAL A 249 10.30 2.25 30.61
C VAL A 249 9.69 1.55 31.83
N ALA A 250 10.52 1.20 32.78
CA ALA A 250 10.08 0.56 34.06
C ALA A 250 9.36 1.58 34.95
#